data_a848b4426de655151ff8e3fdd61edc5e
#
_entry.id   a848b4426de655151ff8e3fdd61edc5e
#
_cell.length_a   1.000
_cell.length_b   1.000
_cell.length_c   1.000
_cell.angle_alpha   90.00
_cell.angle_beta   90.00
_cell.angle_gamma   90.00
#
_symmetry.space_group_name_H-M   'P 1'
#
loop_
_entity.id
_entity.type
_entity.pdbx_description
1 polymer ?
#
loop_
_entity_poly.entity_id
_entity_poly.type
_entity_poly.pdbx_seq_one_letter_code
_entity_poly.pdbx_strand_id
1 'polypeptide(L)'
;MKLSELQNKFIFKTRIDLDDEDYIVLREPNTAEIAEMSEDEKKNMKVMEKILPNCIIETSITKDDGSFATGKEICDVLKESGSMFAEVLGTWIQSVPFQQRLQKQEK
;
A
#
# COMPACT_ATOMS: atom_id res chain seq x y z
N MET A 1 -12.07 1.32 24.33
CA MET A 1 -11.62 0.75 23.04
C MET A 1 -10.24 0.11 23.22
N LYS A 2 -10.02 -1.04 22.63
CA LYS A 2 -8.70 -1.70 22.65
C LYS A 2 -7.83 -1.16 21.52
N LEU A 3 -6.51 -1.25 21.67
CA LEU A 3 -5.58 -0.79 20.61
C LEU A 3 -5.82 -1.49 19.28
N SER A 4 -6.13 -2.79 19.31
CA SER A 4 -6.45 -3.53 18.09
C SER A 4 -7.69 -2.99 17.38
N GLU A 5 -8.68 -2.54 18.14
CA GLU A 5 -9.89 -1.94 17.60
C GLU A 5 -9.59 -0.59 16.95
N LEU A 6 -8.70 0.19 17.59
CA LEU A 6 -8.24 1.47 17.03
C LEU A 6 -7.57 1.25 15.67
N GLN A 7 -6.66 0.28 15.56
CA GLN A 7 -6.00 -0.05 14.30
C GLN A 7 -7.00 -0.49 13.23
N ASN A 8 -7.92 -1.38 13.58
CA ASN A 8 -8.89 -1.90 12.62
C ASN A 8 -9.88 -0.85 12.13
N LYS A 9 -10.20 0.12 12.97
CA LYS A 9 -11.22 1.13 12.69
C LYS A 9 -10.66 2.33 11.93
N PHE A 10 -9.42 2.76 12.21
CA PHE A 10 -8.89 4.02 11.71
C PHE A 10 -7.76 3.90 10.70
N ILE A 11 -7.05 2.77 10.66
CA ILE A 11 -6.02 2.56 9.64
C ILE A 11 -6.68 1.97 8.39
N PHE A 12 -6.62 2.74 7.31
CA PHE A 12 -7.19 2.32 6.03
C PHE A 12 -6.38 1.19 5.42
N LYS A 13 -7.08 0.21 4.88
CA LYS A 13 -6.47 -0.94 4.20
C LYS A 13 -7.15 -1.17 2.86
N THR A 14 -6.36 -1.50 1.86
CA THR A 14 -6.85 -1.81 0.52
C THR A 14 -6.42 -3.22 0.15
N ARG A 15 -7.38 -4.05 -0.24
CA ARG A 15 -7.09 -5.36 -0.82
C ARG A 15 -7.03 -5.21 -2.34
N ILE A 16 -5.96 -5.71 -2.93
CA ILE A 16 -5.79 -5.74 -4.39
C ILE A 16 -5.68 -7.20 -4.80
N ASP A 17 -6.62 -7.64 -5.64
CA ASP A 17 -6.59 -8.98 -6.21
C ASP A 17 -5.67 -8.97 -7.42
N LEU A 18 -4.64 -9.83 -7.40
CA LEU A 18 -3.68 -9.94 -8.50
C LEU A 18 -4.20 -10.86 -9.59
N ASP A 19 -4.95 -11.89 -9.19
CA ASP A 19 -5.68 -12.80 -10.07
C ASP A 19 -6.87 -13.38 -9.31
N ASP A 20 -7.46 -14.46 -9.81
CA ASP A 20 -8.65 -15.07 -9.20
C ASP A 20 -8.38 -15.67 -7.82
N GLU A 21 -7.14 -15.98 -7.50
CA GLU A 21 -6.78 -16.69 -6.27
C GLU A 21 -5.88 -15.88 -5.34
N ASP A 22 -5.04 -15.02 -5.91
CA ASP A 22 -3.99 -14.35 -5.15
C ASP A 22 -4.26 -12.87 -4.95
N TYR A 23 -3.95 -12.39 -3.76
CA TYR A 23 -4.18 -11.01 -3.37
C TYR A 23 -3.06 -10.49 -2.49
N ILE A 24 -3.02 -9.17 -2.37
CA ILE A 24 -2.23 -8.45 -1.39
C ILE A 24 -3.13 -7.45 -0.66
N VAL A 25 -2.81 -7.16 0.60
CA VAL A 25 -3.49 -6.11 1.37
C VAL A 25 -2.45 -5.07 1.75
N LEU A 26 -2.75 -3.81 1.42
CA LEU A 26 -1.87 -2.69 1.70
C LEU A 26 -2.52 -1.77 2.74
N ARG A 27 -1.73 -1.33 3.72
CA ARG A 27 -2.16 -0.27 4.64
C ARG A 27 -1.90 1.10 4.01
N GLU A 28 -2.55 2.12 4.53
CA GLU A 28 -2.21 3.48 4.14
C GLU A 28 -0.80 3.86 4.66
N PRO A 29 -0.15 4.87 4.06
CA PRO A 29 1.11 5.40 4.60
C PRO A 29 0.94 5.92 6.03
N ASN A 30 1.93 5.69 6.88
CA ASN A 30 1.92 6.21 8.24
C ASN A 30 2.46 7.65 8.29
N THR A 31 2.46 8.25 9.48
CA THR A 31 2.86 9.65 9.67
C THR A 31 4.29 9.91 9.20
N ALA A 32 5.22 9.01 9.50
CA ALA A 32 6.62 9.18 9.10
C ALA A 32 6.79 9.13 7.58
N GLU A 33 6.03 8.24 6.93
CA GLU A 33 6.05 8.11 5.47
C GLU A 33 5.43 9.34 4.79
N ILE A 34 4.31 9.83 5.33
CA ILE A 34 3.66 11.04 4.82
C ILE A 34 4.57 12.26 4.96
N ALA A 35 5.39 12.33 6.01
CA ALA A 35 6.30 13.44 6.23
C ALA A 35 7.31 13.62 5.08
N GLU A 36 7.58 12.58 4.29
CA GLU A 36 8.45 12.67 3.12
C GLU A 36 7.75 13.24 1.88
N MET A 37 6.43 13.39 1.94
CA MET A 37 5.64 13.88 0.80
C MET A 37 5.59 15.40 0.76
N SER A 38 5.34 15.93 -0.44
CA SER A 38 5.26 17.36 -0.70
C SER A 38 4.10 17.65 -1.67
N GLU A 39 4.03 18.87 -2.20
CA GLU A 39 3.04 19.24 -3.21
C GLU A 39 3.41 18.73 -4.61
N ASP A 40 4.65 18.27 -4.82
CA ASP A 40 5.11 17.75 -6.10
C ASP A 40 4.61 16.31 -6.30
N GLU A 41 3.67 16.11 -7.22
CA GLU A 41 3.06 14.81 -7.50
C GLU A 41 4.07 13.76 -7.97
N LYS A 42 5.07 14.17 -8.77
CA LYS A 42 6.09 13.25 -9.26
C LYS A 42 6.96 12.74 -8.11
N LYS A 43 7.30 13.63 -7.19
CA LYS A 43 8.07 13.29 -6.01
C LYS A 43 7.28 12.36 -5.10
N ASN A 44 5.99 12.63 -4.93
CA ASN A 44 5.10 11.79 -4.12
C ASN A 44 4.94 10.40 -4.72
N MET A 45 4.87 10.30 -6.04
CA MET A 45 4.80 9.00 -6.72
C MET A 45 6.04 8.16 -6.39
N LYS A 46 7.23 8.76 -6.39
CA LYS A 46 8.46 8.07 -6.03
C LYS A 46 8.49 7.64 -4.56
N VAL A 47 7.96 8.47 -3.67
CA VAL A 47 7.84 8.13 -2.24
C VAL A 47 6.90 6.94 -2.09
N MET A 48 5.73 6.96 -2.71
CA MET A 48 4.77 5.86 -2.65
C MET A 48 5.38 4.56 -3.19
N GLU A 49 6.10 4.65 -4.29
CA GLU A 49 6.80 3.49 -4.87
C GLU A 49 7.83 2.90 -3.89
N LYS A 50 8.57 3.77 -3.21
CA LYS A 50 9.59 3.38 -2.23
C LYS A 50 8.99 2.69 -1.01
N ILE A 51 7.88 3.19 -0.50
CA ILE A 51 7.26 2.66 0.73
C ILE A 51 6.32 1.48 0.48
N LEU A 52 5.91 1.24 -0.76
CA LEU A 52 4.96 0.18 -1.10
C LEU A 52 5.33 -1.18 -0.47
N PRO A 53 6.59 -1.65 -0.53
CA PRO A 53 6.94 -2.94 0.08
C PRO A 53 6.65 -3.02 1.57
N ASN A 54 6.82 -1.91 2.28
CA ASN A 54 6.58 -1.86 3.73
C ASN A 54 5.09 -1.77 4.06
N CYS A 55 4.26 -1.37 3.10
CA CYS A 55 2.83 -1.22 3.29
C CYS A 55 2.03 -2.49 3.02
N ILE A 56 2.65 -3.50 2.40
CA ILE A 56 2.01 -4.81 2.20
C ILE A 56 2.01 -5.55 3.54
N ILE A 57 0.82 -5.72 4.14
CA ILE A 57 0.68 -6.30 5.48
C ILE A 57 0.11 -7.71 5.46
N GLU A 58 -0.46 -8.14 4.33
CA GLU A 58 -1.04 -9.47 4.21
C GLU A 58 -0.98 -9.89 2.75
N THR A 59 -0.82 -11.17 2.50
CA THR A 59 -0.83 -11.73 1.15
C THR A 59 -1.18 -13.21 1.19
N SER A 60 -1.75 -13.69 0.10
CA SER A 60 -1.93 -15.13 -0.15
C SER A 60 -0.71 -15.74 -0.85
N ILE A 61 0.23 -14.91 -1.34
CA ILE A 61 1.36 -15.37 -2.13
C ILE A 61 2.38 -16.07 -1.25
N THR A 62 2.81 -17.25 -1.67
CA THR A 62 3.82 -18.04 -0.97
C THR A 62 5.07 -18.18 -1.83
N LYS A 63 6.20 -18.39 -1.16
CA LYS A 63 7.45 -18.77 -1.81
C LYS A 63 7.42 -20.25 -2.15
N ASP A 64 8.41 -20.71 -2.92
CA ASP A 64 8.52 -22.10 -3.31
C ASP A 64 8.62 -23.07 -2.12
N ASP A 65 9.11 -22.59 -0.97
CA ASP A 65 9.21 -23.39 0.25
C ASP A 65 7.90 -23.43 1.06
N GLY A 66 6.85 -22.78 0.59
CA GLY A 66 5.53 -22.75 1.23
C GLY A 66 5.31 -21.64 2.26
N SER A 67 6.35 -20.87 2.61
CA SER A 67 6.20 -19.72 3.51
C SER A 67 5.64 -18.53 2.74
N PHE A 68 4.98 -17.59 3.45
CA PHE A 68 4.46 -16.39 2.82
C PHE A 68 5.58 -15.48 2.32
N ALA A 69 5.39 -14.91 1.13
CA ALA A 69 6.32 -13.94 0.57
C ALA A 69 6.26 -12.63 1.37
N THR A 70 7.40 -11.94 1.46
CA THR A 70 7.46 -10.61 2.06
C THR A 70 7.02 -9.55 1.05
N GLY A 71 6.65 -8.36 1.54
CA GLY A 71 6.30 -7.25 0.67
C GLY A 71 7.42 -6.90 -0.32
N LYS A 72 8.67 -6.94 0.14
CA LYS A 72 9.83 -6.68 -0.72
C LYS A 72 9.95 -7.72 -1.84
N GLU A 73 9.81 -8.99 -1.50
CA GLU A 73 9.88 -10.08 -2.49
C GLU A 73 8.79 -9.95 -3.54
N ILE A 74 7.57 -9.63 -3.11
CA ILE A 74 6.43 -9.42 -4.01
C ILE A 74 6.70 -8.25 -4.96
N CYS A 75 7.17 -7.12 -4.43
CA CYS A 75 7.45 -5.93 -5.24
C CYS A 75 8.59 -6.16 -6.23
N ASP A 76 9.62 -6.90 -5.83
CA ASP A 76 10.73 -7.21 -6.73
C ASP A 76 10.25 -8.00 -7.96
N VAL A 77 9.32 -8.93 -7.76
CA VAL A 77 8.72 -9.69 -8.87
C VAL A 77 7.77 -8.81 -9.68
N LEU A 78 6.93 -8.02 -9.02
CA LEU A 78 6.00 -7.13 -9.73
C LEU A 78 6.72 -6.12 -10.62
N LYS A 79 7.89 -5.66 -10.19
CA LYS A 79 8.70 -4.71 -10.98
C LYS A 79 9.23 -5.30 -12.29
N GLU A 80 9.26 -6.63 -12.41
CA GLU A 80 9.62 -7.28 -13.68
C GLU A 80 8.54 -7.07 -14.76
N SER A 81 7.31 -6.72 -14.35
CA SER A 81 6.26 -6.28 -15.25
C SER A 81 5.93 -4.82 -14.94
N GLY A 82 6.43 -3.90 -15.75
CA GLY A 82 6.18 -2.47 -15.54
C GLY A 82 4.69 -2.14 -15.53
N SER A 83 3.88 -2.80 -16.37
CA SER A 83 2.44 -2.56 -16.41
C SER A 83 1.73 -3.06 -15.14
N MET A 84 2.10 -4.23 -14.64
CA MET A 84 1.49 -4.78 -13.44
C MET A 84 1.86 -3.98 -12.19
N PHE A 85 3.12 -3.58 -12.08
CA PHE A 85 3.59 -2.74 -10.98
C PHE A 85 2.86 -1.39 -10.97
N ALA A 86 2.73 -0.75 -12.13
CA ALA A 86 2.03 0.52 -12.27
C ALA A 86 0.54 0.40 -11.90
N GLU A 87 -0.10 -0.71 -12.27
CA GLU A 87 -1.50 -0.96 -11.93
C GLU A 87 -1.70 -1.11 -10.42
N VAL A 88 -0.85 -1.89 -9.77
CA VAL A 88 -0.91 -2.08 -8.31
C VAL A 88 -0.68 -0.75 -7.58
N LEU A 89 0.38 -0.04 -7.96
CA LEU A 89 0.73 1.25 -7.35
C LEU A 89 -0.40 2.26 -7.53
N GLY A 90 -0.93 2.38 -8.75
CA GLY A 90 -2.02 3.32 -9.06
C GLY A 90 -3.30 2.99 -8.31
N THR A 91 -3.67 1.72 -8.23
CA THR A 91 -4.86 1.28 -7.50
C THR A 91 -4.74 1.62 -6.02
N TRP A 92 -3.58 1.37 -5.43
CA TRP A 92 -3.33 1.68 -4.03
C TRP A 92 -3.40 3.19 -3.78
N ILE A 93 -2.71 3.99 -4.59
CA ILE A 93 -2.70 5.46 -4.45
C ILE A 93 -4.11 6.03 -4.51
N GLN A 94 -4.91 5.58 -5.47
CA GLN A 94 -6.29 6.05 -5.64
C GLN A 94 -7.19 5.66 -4.49
N SER A 95 -6.91 4.54 -3.82
CA SER A 95 -7.74 4.05 -2.72
C SER A 95 -7.46 4.75 -1.40
N VAL A 96 -6.28 5.33 -1.23
CA VAL A 96 -5.90 5.99 0.03
C VAL A 96 -6.70 7.29 0.22
N PRO A 97 -7.41 7.44 1.34
CA PRO A 97 -8.36 8.55 1.50
C PRO A 97 -7.76 9.84 2.08
N PHE A 98 -6.46 10.03 2.07
CA PHE A 98 -5.89 11.14 2.79
C PHE A 98 -6.20 12.53 2.21
N GLN A 99 -6.44 12.66 0.93
CA GLN A 99 -6.90 13.94 0.37
C GLN A 99 -8.28 14.33 0.92
N GLN A 100 -9.17 13.35 1.03
CA GLN A 100 -10.50 13.57 1.60
C GLN A 100 -10.43 13.96 3.07
N ARG A 101 -9.54 13.32 3.84
CA ARG A 101 -9.35 13.65 5.25
C ARG A 101 -8.75 15.02 5.45
N LEU A 102 -7.80 15.42 4.60
CA LEU A 102 -7.20 16.76 4.62
C LEU A 102 -8.24 17.82 4.30
N GLN A 103 -9.08 17.60 3.29
CA GLN A 103 -10.16 18.53 2.94
C GLN A 103 -11.16 18.70 4.09
N LYS A 104 -11.45 17.66 4.85
CA LYS A 104 -12.32 17.73 6.02
C LYS A 104 -11.68 18.53 7.16
N GLN A 105 -10.36 18.48 7.28
CA GLN A 105 -9.63 19.23 8.32
C GLN A 105 -9.56 20.71 8.03
N GLU A 106 -9.61 21.12 6.78
CA GLU A 106 -9.57 22.54 6.36
C GLU A 106 -10.90 23.25 6.61
N LYS A 107 -11.92 22.54 6.96
CA LYS A 107 -13.21 23.11 7.36
C LYS A 107 -13.26 23.29 8.87
#